data_8a663b2c1d9b32da30fa74f6967b3c5a
#
_entry.id   8a663b2c1d9b32da30fa74f6967b3c5a
#
_cell.length_a   1.000
_cell.length_b   1.000
_cell.length_c   1.000
_cell.angle_alpha   90.00
_cell.angle_beta   90.00
_cell.angle_gamma   90.00
#
_symmetry.space_group_name_H-M   'P 1'
#
loop_
_entity.id
_entity.type
_entity.pdbx_description
1 polymer ?
#
loop_
_entity_poly.entity_id
_entity_poly.type
_entity_poly.pdbx_seq_one_letter_code
_entity_poly.pdbx_strand_id
1 'polypeptide(L)'
;MSETPTRPVTAVILVAAGSGQRLGYGIPKAAVPLGGEPILMHALRGIVASGTGSQVCVALPPGEDTLRRLCEDFRQELADGGPLLSIVDGGATRADSVRAGMAALMDGIEAVLVHDAARALTPESVFHRVTDALAAGAAAVIPAVAVVDTVKTVAATSGKDASLAPEVVTGTAPREELRAVQTPQGFHLGTLLKAHEAARTLDQKSSAAVTDDAMLVEMLGIPVHVVRGSTQALKITTPLDLIFAEGLLEGPLGARWVEG
;
A
#
# COMPACT_ATOMS: atom_id res chain seq x y z
N MET A 1 7.06 30.15 20.36
CA MET A 1 7.71 29.49 19.22
C MET A 1 7.27 28.04 19.29
N SER A 2 6.36 27.60 18.41
CA SER A 2 5.95 26.20 18.36
C SER A 2 7.09 25.42 17.68
N GLU A 3 7.72 24.52 18.41
CA GLU A 3 8.70 23.60 17.84
C GLU A 3 7.99 22.81 16.74
N THR A 4 8.56 22.82 15.54
CA THR A 4 8.08 21.92 14.47
C THR A 4 8.27 20.48 14.97
N PRO A 5 7.23 19.64 15.00
CA PRO A 5 7.38 18.26 15.49
C PRO A 5 8.42 17.54 14.66
N THR A 6 9.40 16.93 15.32
CA THR A 6 10.43 16.13 14.66
C THR A 6 9.77 14.92 14.03
N ARG A 7 9.98 14.71 12.73
CA ARG A 7 9.46 13.52 12.05
C ARG A 7 10.13 12.27 12.62
N PRO A 8 9.37 11.19 12.87
CA PRO A 8 9.94 9.93 13.36
C PRO A 8 10.86 9.30 12.30
N VAL A 9 11.89 8.58 12.74
CA VAL A 9 12.73 7.77 11.86
C VAL A 9 11.84 6.70 11.23
N THR A 10 11.66 6.79 9.92
CA THR A 10 10.62 6.02 9.20
C THR A 10 11.23 4.99 8.27
N ALA A 11 10.66 3.80 8.21
CA ALA A 11 10.91 2.82 7.16
C ALA A 11 9.68 2.63 6.28
N VAL A 12 9.90 2.21 5.02
CA VAL A 12 8.83 1.81 4.10
C VAL A 12 8.90 0.31 3.85
N ILE A 13 7.82 -0.41 4.09
CA ILE A 13 7.67 -1.82 3.68
C ILE A 13 6.88 -1.82 2.37
N LEU A 14 7.56 -2.15 1.26
CA LEU A 14 6.96 -2.27 -0.06
C LEU A 14 6.49 -3.70 -0.30
N VAL A 15 5.18 -3.90 -0.29
CA VAL A 15 4.57 -5.23 -0.48
C VAL A 15 4.45 -5.52 -1.98
N ALA A 16 5.27 -6.43 -2.48
CA ALA A 16 5.38 -6.80 -3.89
C ALA A 16 5.12 -8.30 -4.15
N ALA A 17 4.75 -9.09 -3.13
CA ALA A 17 4.58 -10.55 -3.21
C ALA A 17 3.27 -11.02 -3.87
N GLY A 18 2.45 -10.12 -4.44
CA GLY A 18 1.17 -10.47 -5.07
C GLY A 18 1.31 -11.22 -6.39
N SER A 19 0.55 -12.32 -6.57
CA SER A 19 0.61 -13.20 -7.75
C SER A 19 0.15 -12.56 -9.08
N GLY A 20 -0.65 -11.48 -9.03
CA GLY A 20 -1.08 -10.77 -10.24
C GLY A 20 -2.07 -11.52 -11.15
N GLN A 21 -2.72 -12.59 -10.70
CA GLN A 21 -3.61 -13.44 -11.51
C GLN A 21 -4.65 -12.64 -12.32
N ARG A 22 -5.23 -11.59 -11.74
CA ARG A 22 -6.25 -10.75 -12.40
C ARG A 22 -5.73 -9.89 -13.56
N LEU A 23 -4.41 -9.68 -13.67
CA LEU A 23 -3.78 -8.96 -14.79
C LEU A 23 -3.58 -9.85 -16.01
N GLY A 24 -3.60 -11.19 -15.86
CA GLY A 24 -3.53 -12.13 -16.99
C GLY A 24 -2.16 -12.31 -17.64
N TYR A 25 -1.09 -11.77 -17.07
CA TYR A 25 0.27 -11.84 -17.65
C TYR A 25 1.01 -13.14 -17.34
N GLY A 26 0.51 -13.98 -16.42
CA GLY A 26 1.19 -15.22 -16.03
C GLY A 26 2.50 -15.05 -15.24
N ILE A 27 2.83 -13.82 -14.85
CA ILE A 27 4.02 -13.43 -14.07
C ILE A 27 3.58 -12.71 -12.79
N PRO A 28 4.46 -12.59 -11.77
CA PRO A 28 4.17 -11.79 -10.58
C PRO A 28 3.76 -10.35 -10.94
N LYS A 29 2.76 -9.81 -10.24
CA LYS A 29 2.25 -8.45 -10.53
C LYS A 29 3.35 -7.40 -10.55
N ALA A 30 4.28 -7.48 -9.62
CA ALA A 30 5.38 -6.54 -9.48
C ALA A 30 6.33 -6.53 -10.70
N ALA A 31 6.35 -7.64 -11.49
CA ALA A 31 7.14 -7.77 -12.70
C ALA A 31 6.41 -7.30 -13.97
N VAL A 32 5.11 -7.04 -13.89
CA VAL A 32 4.32 -6.57 -15.07
C VAL A 32 4.89 -5.24 -15.53
N PRO A 33 5.20 -5.08 -16.84
CA PRO A 33 5.72 -3.82 -17.36
C PRO A 33 4.63 -2.72 -17.35
N LEU A 34 5.04 -1.54 -16.96
CA LEU A 34 4.30 -0.28 -17.02
C LEU A 34 5.20 0.74 -17.72
N GLY A 35 4.85 1.20 -18.92
CA GLY A 35 5.72 2.10 -19.69
C GLY A 35 7.11 1.51 -19.99
N GLY A 36 7.23 0.18 -20.12
CA GLY A 36 8.48 -0.52 -20.39
C GLY A 36 9.31 -0.92 -19.16
N GLU A 37 8.94 -0.50 -17.97
CA GLU A 37 9.60 -0.89 -16.71
C GLU A 37 8.66 -1.68 -15.79
N PRO A 38 9.16 -2.61 -14.94
CA PRO A 38 8.34 -3.30 -13.98
C PRO A 38 7.61 -2.33 -13.01
N ILE A 39 6.35 -2.63 -12.70
CA ILE A 39 5.54 -1.89 -11.69
C ILE A 39 6.34 -1.64 -10.41
N LEU A 40 7.13 -2.63 -9.97
CA LEU A 40 7.99 -2.53 -8.78
C LEU A 40 8.95 -1.36 -8.84
N MET A 41 9.58 -1.13 -10.02
CA MET A 41 10.61 -0.09 -10.16
C MET A 41 10.02 1.31 -10.07
N HIS A 42 8.83 1.53 -10.64
CA HIS A 42 8.11 2.78 -10.46
C HIS A 42 7.78 3.05 -8.98
N ALA A 43 7.27 2.04 -8.26
CA ALA A 43 6.99 2.16 -6.84
C ALA A 43 8.25 2.48 -6.02
N LEU A 44 9.37 1.78 -6.28
CA LEU A 44 10.64 2.02 -5.60
C LEU A 44 11.16 3.44 -5.83
N ARG A 45 11.16 3.91 -7.09
CA ARG A 45 11.61 5.28 -7.41
C ARG A 45 10.72 6.32 -6.75
N GLY A 46 9.39 6.14 -6.75
CA GLY A 46 8.46 7.05 -6.08
C GLY A 46 8.71 7.12 -4.56
N ILE A 47 8.97 5.99 -3.91
CA ILE A 47 9.32 5.95 -2.48
C ILE A 47 10.63 6.70 -2.22
N VAL A 48 11.68 6.43 -3.00
CA VAL A 48 12.99 7.08 -2.83
C VAL A 48 12.88 8.58 -3.10
N ALA A 49 12.19 8.99 -4.16
CA ALA A 49 11.96 10.39 -4.50
C ALA A 49 11.20 11.14 -3.39
N SER A 50 10.29 10.46 -2.67
CA SER A 50 9.56 11.09 -1.55
C SER A 50 10.47 11.48 -0.37
N GLY A 51 11.67 10.89 -0.25
CA GLY A 51 12.60 11.16 0.85
C GLY A 51 12.06 10.80 2.24
N THR A 52 10.98 10.02 2.34
CA THR A 52 10.29 9.78 3.63
C THR A 52 10.85 8.61 4.43
N GLY A 53 11.63 7.72 3.84
CA GLY A 53 12.16 6.53 4.50
C GLY A 53 13.68 6.53 4.63
N SER A 54 14.21 6.19 5.80
CA SER A 54 15.64 5.86 6.00
C SER A 54 15.96 4.42 5.59
N GLN A 55 14.94 3.56 5.53
CA GLN A 55 15.02 2.19 5.02
C GLN A 55 13.80 1.89 4.13
N VAL A 56 14.03 1.16 3.03
CA VAL A 56 12.98 0.56 2.20
C VAL A 56 13.17 -0.96 2.25
N CYS A 57 12.18 -1.69 2.78
CA CYS A 57 12.17 -3.14 2.82
C CYS A 57 11.21 -3.67 1.76
N VAL A 58 11.70 -4.37 0.75
CA VAL A 58 10.90 -4.92 -0.35
C VAL A 58 10.58 -6.39 -0.06
N ALA A 59 9.29 -6.71 0.09
CA ALA A 59 8.81 -8.08 0.23
C ALA A 59 8.44 -8.65 -1.15
N LEU A 60 9.26 -9.53 -1.69
CA LEU A 60 9.09 -10.17 -2.99
C LEU A 60 8.44 -11.55 -2.88
N PRO A 61 7.85 -12.09 -3.97
CA PRO A 61 7.46 -13.50 -3.98
C PRO A 61 8.69 -14.39 -3.73
N PRO A 62 8.57 -15.45 -2.94
CA PRO A 62 9.67 -16.39 -2.73
C PRO A 62 10.18 -16.99 -4.05
N GLY A 63 11.50 -17.03 -4.24
CA GLY A 63 12.14 -17.57 -5.43
C GLY A 63 12.04 -16.70 -6.69
N GLU A 64 11.65 -15.45 -6.57
CA GLU A 64 11.55 -14.51 -7.71
C GLU A 64 12.90 -13.80 -7.93
N ASP A 65 13.82 -14.50 -8.59
CA ASP A 65 15.20 -14.04 -8.78
C ASP A 65 15.32 -12.83 -9.70
N THR A 66 14.40 -12.67 -10.66
CA THR A 66 14.42 -11.52 -11.59
C THR A 66 14.16 -10.22 -10.88
N LEU A 67 13.09 -10.16 -10.07
CA LEU A 67 12.77 -8.97 -9.28
C LEU A 67 13.83 -8.69 -8.21
N ARG A 68 14.41 -9.76 -7.63
CA ARG A 68 15.49 -9.62 -6.65
C ARG A 68 16.72 -8.94 -7.27
N ARG A 69 17.15 -9.40 -8.44
CA ARG A 69 18.26 -8.77 -9.18
C ARG A 69 17.97 -7.30 -9.51
N LEU A 70 16.79 -6.99 -10.01
CA LEU A 70 16.40 -5.60 -10.27
C LEU A 70 16.48 -4.70 -9.02
N CYS A 71 16.08 -5.22 -7.86
CA CYS A 71 16.21 -4.48 -6.59
C CYS A 71 17.69 -4.34 -6.19
N GLU A 72 18.52 -5.36 -6.41
CA GLU A 72 19.95 -5.32 -6.12
C GLU A 72 20.70 -4.33 -7.02
N ASP A 73 20.36 -4.29 -8.31
CA ASP A 73 20.89 -3.33 -9.27
C ASP A 73 20.47 -1.91 -8.86
N PHE A 74 19.19 -1.69 -8.55
CA PHE A 74 18.69 -0.41 -8.07
C PHE A 74 19.36 0.04 -6.78
N ARG A 75 19.68 -0.87 -5.85
CA ARG A 75 20.43 -0.56 -4.64
C ARG A 75 21.83 0.01 -4.95
N GLN A 76 22.47 -0.46 -6.03
CA GLN A 76 23.78 0.05 -6.47
C GLN A 76 23.65 1.45 -7.11
N GLU A 77 22.49 1.77 -7.68
CA GLU A 77 22.20 3.08 -8.26
C GLU A 77 21.89 4.14 -7.19
N LEU A 78 21.51 3.73 -5.97
CA LEU A 78 21.20 4.66 -4.89
C LEU A 78 22.46 5.43 -4.49
N ALA A 79 22.37 6.75 -4.55
CA ALA A 79 23.47 7.64 -4.14
C ALA A 79 23.83 7.46 -2.66
N ASP A 80 25.06 7.80 -2.30
CA ASP A 80 25.49 7.89 -0.91
C ASP A 80 24.52 8.80 -0.14
N GLY A 81 23.94 8.27 0.94
CA GLY A 81 22.93 8.97 1.75
C GLY A 81 21.47 8.68 1.36
N GLY A 82 21.22 7.82 0.36
CA GLY A 82 19.89 7.26 0.08
C GLY A 82 19.42 6.29 1.17
N PRO A 83 18.15 5.81 1.10
CA PRO A 83 17.64 4.84 2.06
C PRO A 83 18.36 3.50 1.96
N LEU A 84 18.50 2.80 3.10
CA LEU A 84 18.94 1.41 3.09
C LEU A 84 17.89 0.55 2.37
N LEU A 85 18.28 -0.15 1.31
CA LEU A 85 17.39 -1.10 0.61
C LEU A 85 17.60 -2.53 1.13
N SER A 86 16.57 -3.09 1.75
CA SER A 86 16.52 -4.49 2.20
C SER A 86 15.53 -5.28 1.36
N ILE A 87 15.84 -6.55 1.09
CA ILE A 87 14.99 -7.43 0.27
C ILE A 87 14.69 -8.68 1.08
N VAL A 88 13.40 -9.02 1.23
CA VAL A 88 12.94 -10.19 1.97
C VAL A 88 12.00 -11.03 1.10
N ASP A 89 11.88 -12.31 1.42
CA ASP A 89 10.82 -13.13 0.88
C ASP A 89 9.51 -12.79 1.60
N GLY A 90 8.48 -12.51 0.82
CA GLY A 90 7.12 -12.32 1.32
C GLY A 90 6.52 -13.66 1.77
N GLY A 91 5.45 -13.57 2.55
CA GLY A 91 4.74 -14.75 3.04
C GLY A 91 3.54 -15.15 2.17
N ALA A 92 2.81 -16.14 2.66
CA ALA A 92 1.61 -16.67 2.00
C ALA A 92 0.48 -15.64 1.87
N THR A 93 0.41 -14.69 2.80
CA THR A 93 -0.58 -13.61 2.80
C THR A 93 0.12 -12.24 2.74
N ARG A 94 -0.69 -11.19 2.48
CA ARG A 94 -0.20 -9.81 2.56
C ARG A 94 0.33 -9.48 3.97
N ALA A 95 -0.39 -9.91 5.01
CA ALA A 95 0.02 -9.70 6.39
C ALA A 95 1.33 -10.45 6.73
N ASP A 96 1.55 -11.66 6.18
CA ASP A 96 2.83 -12.38 6.35
C ASP A 96 3.98 -11.62 5.69
N SER A 97 3.75 -11.04 4.53
CA SER A 97 4.74 -10.21 3.82
C SER A 97 5.10 -8.95 4.61
N VAL A 98 4.11 -8.29 5.24
CA VAL A 98 4.34 -7.15 6.14
C VAL A 98 5.14 -7.59 7.38
N ARG A 99 4.83 -8.75 7.97
CA ARG A 99 5.59 -9.31 9.10
C ARG A 99 7.04 -9.59 8.74
N ALA A 100 7.28 -10.18 7.56
CA ALA A 100 8.63 -10.40 7.06
C ALA A 100 9.40 -9.07 6.89
N GLY A 101 8.74 -8.05 6.36
CA GLY A 101 9.29 -6.69 6.25
C GLY A 101 9.62 -6.08 7.61
N MET A 102 8.70 -6.16 8.58
CA MET A 102 8.94 -5.64 9.95
C MET A 102 10.12 -6.33 10.63
N ALA A 103 10.30 -7.64 10.42
CA ALA A 103 11.41 -8.41 11.01
C ALA A 103 12.78 -8.03 10.43
N ALA A 104 12.83 -7.37 9.28
CA ALA A 104 14.05 -6.93 8.60
C ALA A 104 14.35 -5.43 8.79
N LEU A 105 13.58 -4.74 9.63
CA LEU A 105 13.83 -3.34 9.93
C LEU A 105 15.08 -3.19 10.79
N MET A 106 15.84 -2.13 10.50
CA MET A 106 17.00 -1.77 11.32
C MET A 106 16.56 -1.20 12.68
N ASP A 107 17.47 -1.23 13.65
CA ASP A 107 17.24 -0.60 14.94
C ASP A 107 17.02 0.91 14.79
N GLY A 108 16.19 1.46 15.67
CA GLY A 108 15.90 2.90 15.70
C GLY A 108 14.76 3.34 14.79
N ILE A 109 14.13 2.44 14.02
CA ILE A 109 12.90 2.76 13.30
C ILE A 109 11.75 2.99 14.30
N GLU A 110 11.10 4.14 14.19
CA GLU A 110 9.99 4.57 15.06
C GLU A 110 8.63 4.46 14.37
N ALA A 111 8.61 4.66 13.03
CA ALA A 111 7.40 4.59 12.22
C ALA A 111 7.60 3.73 10.97
N VAL A 112 6.52 3.14 10.48
CA VAL A 112 6.50 2.29 9.29
C VAL A 112 5.40 2.72 8.36
N LEU A 113 5.74 2.86 7.09
CA LEU A 113 4.79 3.01 6.00
C LEU A 113 4.64 1.67 5.28
N VAL A 114 3.45 1.08 5.25
CA VAL A 114 3.16 -0.11 4.45
C VAL A 114 2.59 0.32 3.12
N HIS A 115 3.29 0.00 2.02
CA HIS A 115 2.92 0.43 0.68
C HIS A 115 2.75 -0.75 -0.27
N ASP A 116 1.66 -0.74 -1.04
CA ASP A 116 1.42 -1.74 -2.08
C ASP A 116 2.20 -1.35 -3.36
N ALA A 117 3.10 -2.20 -3.86
CA ALA A 117 3.80 -1.97 -5.13
C ALA A 117 2.84 -1.74 -6.31
N ALA A 118 1.63 -2.31 -6.24
CA ALA A 118 0.58 -2.09 -7.22
C ALA A 118 0.04 -0.65 -7.31
N ARG A 119 0.44 0.26 -6.41
CA ARG A 119 0.17 1.70 -6.48
C ARG A 119 1.42 2.45 -6.91
N ALA A 120 1.97 2.01 -8.03
CA ALA A 120 3.27 2.41 -8.55
C ALA A 120 3.46 3.91 -8.76
N LEU A 121 2.37 4.64 -9.00
CA LEU A 121 2.38 6.07 -9.34
C LEU A 121 1.87 6.96 -8.19
N THR A 122 1.98 6.50 -6.96
CA THR A 122 1.59 7.29 -5.78
C THR A 122 2.48 8.53 -5.66
N PRO A 123 1.90 9.75 -5.67
CA PRO A 123 2.67 10.98 -5.57
C PRO A 123 3.38 11.12 -4.21
N GLU A 124 4.55 11.77 -4.21
CA GLU A 124 5.34 12.07 -3.00
C GLU A 124 4.52 12.77 -1.91
N SER A 125 3.64 13.70 -2.31
CA SER A 125 2.77 14.44 -1.40
C SER A 125 1.86 13.55 -0.55
N VAL A 126 1.52 12.32 -1.02
CA VAL A 126 0.74 11.35 -0.23
C VAL A 126 1.61 10.79 0.90
N PHE A 127 2.87 10.44 0.61
CA PHE A 127 3.83 9.97 1.62
C PHE A 127 4.02 11.05 2.70
N HIS A 128 4.23 12.30 2.28
CA HIS A 128 4.43 13.42 3.20
C HIS A 128 3.22 13.64 4.11
N ARG A 129 1.98 13.63 3.58
CA ARG A 129 0.78 13.80 4.42
C ARG A 129 0.65 12.71 5.47
N VAL A 130 1.02 11.46 5.13
CA VAL A 130 0.98 10.36 6.09
C VAL A 130 2.04 10.55 7.17
N THR A 131 3.29 10.86 6.81
CA THR A 131 4.38 11.08 7.79
C THR A 131 4.14 12.32 8.65
N ASP A 132 3.58 13.39 8.10
CA ASP A 132 3.26 14.60 8.86
C ASP A 132 2.17 14.35 9.90
N ALA A 133 1.15 13.54 9.58
CA ALA A 133 0.12 13.16 10.53
C ALA A 133 0.68 12.25 11.65
N LEU A 134 1.61 11.32 11.34
CA LEU A 134 2.33 10.54 12.36
C LEU A 134 3.17 11.46 13.26
N ALA A 135 3.90 12.41 12.70
CA ALA A 135 4.69 13.39 13.46
C ALA A 135 3.79 14.28 14.35
N ALA A 136 2.56 14.52 13.94
CA ALA A 136 1.55 15.23 14.74
C ALA A 136 0.92 14.37 15.85
N GLY A 137 1.33 13.10 16.01
CA GLY A 137 0.94 12.22 17.11
C GLY A 137 -0.15 11.19 16.77
N ALA A 138 -0.57 11.08 15.50
CA ALA A 138 -1.48 10.00 15.10
C ALA A 138 -0.77 8.63 15.18
N ALA A 139 -1.39 7.64 15.85
CA ALA A 139 -0.80 6.30 15.98
C ALA A 139 -0.88 5.48 14.69
N ALA A 140 -1.90 5.73 13.87
CA ALA A 140 -2.13 5.10 12.59
C ALA A 140 -2.78 6.09 11.61
N VAL A 141 -2.35 6.09 10.36
CA VAL A 141 -2.78 7.05 9.32
C VAL A 141 -2.94 6.32 7.98
N ILE A 142 -4.04 6.57 7.31
CA ILE A 142 -4.30 6.06 5.96
C ILE A 142 -4.62 7.20 5.00
N PRO A 143 -4.09 7.19 3.77
CA PRO A 143 -4.56 8.07 2.73
C PRO A 143 -5.84 7.49 2.11
N ALA A 144 -6.81 8.36 1.78
CA ALA A 144 -8.02 7.92 1.12
C ALA A 144 -8.61 9.02 0.22
N VAL A 145 -9.43 8.60 -0.74
CA VAL A 145 -10.20 9.49 -1.61
C VAL A 145 -11.70 9.32 -1.34
N ALA A 146 -12.49 10.34 -1.63
CA ALA A 146 -13.93 10.28 -1.53
C ALA A 146 -14.50 9.23 -2.52
N VAL A 147 -15.58 8.58 -2.13
CA VAL A 147 -16.35 7.69 -3.03
C VAL A 147 -17.32 8.55 -3.82
N VAL A 148 -17.20 8.53 -5.15
CA VAL A 148 -18.02 9.34 -6.06
C VAL A 148 -19.32 8.65 -6.45
N ASP A 149 -19.31 7.31 -6.56
CA ASP A 149 -20.46 6.51 -6.96
C ASP A 149 -21.42 6.25 -5.78
N THR A 150 -22.68 5.92 -6.10
CA THR A 150 -23.63 5.45 -5.12
C THR A 150 -23.31 4.00 -4.72
N VAL A 151 -23.01 3.77 -3.44
CA VAL A 151 -22.68 2.43 -2.91
C VAL A 151 -23.94 1.78 -2.34
N LYS A 152 -24.21 0.56 -2.82
CA LYS A 152 -25.34 -0.27 -2.35
C LYS A 152 -24.80 -1.42 -1.50
N THR A 153 -25.51 -1.73 -0.43
CA THR A 153 -25.38 -3.02 0.24
C THR A 153 -26.31 -4.03 -0.43
N VAL A 154 -25.87 -5.28 -0.54
CA VAL A 154 -26.63 -6.35 -1.18
C VAL A 154 -26.74 -7.57 -0.26
N ALA A 155 -27.80 -8.36 -0.41
CA ALA A 155 -27.91 -9.64 0.28
C ALA A 155 -26.92 -10.64 -0.32
N ALA A 156 -26.30 -11.46 0.56
CA ALA A 156 -25.47 -12.56 0.09
C ALA A 156 -26.32 -13.56 -0.70
N THR A 157 -25.90 -13.85 -1.93
CA THR A 157 -26.53 -14.89 -2.75
C THR A 157 -25.99 -16.26 -2.34
N SER A 158 -26.91 -17.20 -2.05
CA SER A 158 -26.59 -18.60 -1.74
C SER A 158 -27.05 -19.50 -2.90
N GLY A 159 -26.12 -20.29 -3.48
CA GLY A 159 -26.44 -21.26 -4.55
C GLY A 159 -25.26 -21.55 -5.46
N LYS A 160 -25.34 -22.64 -6.25
CA LYS A 160 -24.24 -23.06 -7.14
C LYS A 160 -23.99 -22.10 -8.31
N ASP A 161 -24.96 -21.24 -8.66
CA ASP A 161 -24.85 -20.23 -9.73
C ASP A 161 -24.91 -18.79 -9.20
N ALA A 162 -24.45 -18.57 -7.96
CA ALA A 162 -24.48 -17.25 -7.30
C ALA A 162 -23.79 -16.13 -8.10
N SER A 163 -22.80 -16.45 -8.95
CA SER A 163 -22.09 -15.49 -9.77
C SER A 163 -22.90 -14.90 -10.94
N LEU A 164 -24.02 -15.54 -11.32
CA LEU A 164 -24.89 -15.13 -12.42
C LEU A 164 -26.28 -14.67 -11.95
N ALA A 165 -26.62 -14.92 -10.68
CA ALA A 165 -27.90 -14.51 -10.11
C ALA A 165 -27.89 -13.02 -9.77
N PRO A 166 -28.99 -12.28 -10.07
CA PRO A 166 -29.08 -10.89 -9.66
C PRO A 166 -29.14 -10.79 -8.13
N GLU A 167 -28.34 -9.88 -7.57
CA GLU A 167 -28.33 -9.60 -6.14
C GLU A 167 -29.46 -8.63 -5.76
N VAL A 168 -30.00 -8.80 -4.55
CA VAL A 168 -31.05 -7.93 -4.02
C VAL A 168 -30.41 -6.81 -3.19
N VAL A 169 -30.69 -5.57 -3.54
CA VAL A 169 -30.26 -4.40 -2.76
C VAL A 169 -30.94 -4.40 -1.40
N THR A 170 -30.16 -4.29 -0.33
CA THR A 170 -30.62 -4.21 1.07
C THR A 170 -30.51 -2.83 1.66
N GLY A 171 -29.72 -1.93 1.05
CA GLY A 171 -29.56 -0.57 1.54
C GLY A 171 -28.66 0.29 0.62
N THR A 172 -28.55 1.56 1.01
CA THR A 172 -27.63 2.53 0.38
C THR A 172 -26.74 3.11 1.47
N ALA A 173 -25.44 2.97 1.32
CA ALA A 173 -24.49 3.58 2.24
C ALA A 173 -24.38 5.10 2.00
N PRO A 174 -24.35 5.95 3.06
CA PRO A 174 -24.12 7.38 2.92
C PRO A 174 -22.70 7.62 2.44
N ARG A 175 -22.53 7.96 1.16
CA ARG A 175 -21.20 8.07 0.53
C ARG A 175 -20.33 9.17 1.13
N GLU A 176 -20.94 10.17 1.77
CA GLU A 176 -20.25 11.25 2.46
C GLU A 176 -19.38 10.73 3.61
N GLU A 177 -19.75 9.60 4.21
CA GLU A 177 -19.04 8.93 5.29
C GLU A 177 -18.02 7.90 4.77
N LEU A 178 -18.06 7.56 3.46
CA LEU A 178 -17.21 6.54 2.88
C LEU A 178 -15.93 7.14 2.30
N ARG A 179 -14.85 6.37 2.43
CA ARG A 179 -13.56 6.68 1.82
C ARG A 179 -12.99 5.43 1.16
N ALA A 180 -12.47 5.59 -0.05
CA ALA A 180 -11.69 4.54 -0.72
C ALA A 180 -10.24 4.64 -0.26
N VAL A 181 -9.82 3.66 0.56
CA VAL A 181 -8.52 3.64 1.21
C VAL A 181 -7.41 3.33 0.21
N GLN A 182 -6.27 3.99 0.39
CA GLN A 182 -5.09 3.81 -0.42
C GLN A 182 -3.87 3.45 0.46
N THR A 183 -2.68 3.38 -0.13
CA THR A 183 -1.39 3.28 0.55
C THR A 183 -0.42 4.34 0.01
N PRO A 184 0.62 4.74 0.81
CA PRO A 184 1.13 4.09 2.03
C PRO A 184 0.21 4.27 3.24
N GLN A 185 0.03 3.20 4.03
CA GLN A 185 -0.57 3.27 5.36
C GLN A 185 0.55 3.45 6.38
N GLY A 186 0.47 4.46 7.23
CA GLY A 186 1.51 4.81 8.19
C GLY A 186 1.13 4.44 9.61
N PHE A 187 2.11 3.95 10.37
CA PHE A 187 1.92 3.50 11.75
C PHE A 187 3.16 3.81 12.58
N HIS A 188 2.98 4.15 13.87
CA HIS A 188 4.07 3.94 14.81
C HIS A 188 4.41 2.45 14.89
N LEU A 189 5.70 2.10 14.83
CA LEU A 189 6.14 0.70 14.75
C LEU A 189 5.57 -0.16 15.89
N GLY A 190 5.57 0.36 17.12
CA GLY A 190 5.01 -0.37 18.27
C GLY A 190 3.50 -0.66 18.14
N THR A 191 2.74 0.22 17.48
CA THR A 191 1.32 0.02 17.20
C THR A 191 1.11 -1.09 16.18
N LEU A 192 1.87 -1.07 15.08
CA LEU A 192 1.77 -2.07 14.02
C LEU A 192 2.18 -3.47 14.53
N LEU A 193 3.27 -3.55 15.30
CA LEU A 193 3.72 -4.81 15.91
C LEU A 193 2.65 -5.42 16.82
N LYS A 194 2.03 -4.63 17.69
CA LYS A 194 0.93 -5.09 18.56
C LYS A 194 -0.27 -5.58 17.77
N ALA A 195 -0.63 -4.86 16.70
CA ALA A 195 -1.76 -5.21 15.84
C ALA A 195 -1.53 -6.56 15.13
N HIS A 196 -0.34 -6.76 14.56
CA HIS A 196 0.01 -8.03 13.92
C HIS A 196 0.17 -9.18 14.90
N GLU A 197 0.63 -8.95 16.14
CA GLU A 197 0.70 -9.99 17.18
C GLU A 197 -0.70 -10.43 17.61
N ALA A 198 -1.61 -9.49 17.87
CA ALA A 198 -3.00 -9.80 18.17
C ALA A 198 -3.69 -10.57 17.04
N ALA A 199 -3.39 -10.23 15.79
CA ALA A 199 -3.94 -10.90 14.61
C ALA A 199 -3.53 -12.38 14.49
N ARG A 200 -2.47 -12.83 15.14
CA ARG A 200 -2.06 -14.26 15.14
C ARG A 200 -3.06 -15.18 15.83
N THR A 201 -3.89 -14.62 16.71
CA THR A 201 -4.91 -15.39 17.45
C THR A 201 -6.27 -15.41 16.73
N LEU A 202 -6.40 -14.71 15.58
CA LEU A 202 -7.63 -14.71 14.80
C LEU A 202 -7.88 -16.09 14.19
N ASP A 203 -9.14 -16.50 14.20
CA ASP A 203 -9.56 -17.67 13.44
C ASP A 203 -9.45 -17.43 11.92
N GLN A 204 -9.53 -18.51 11.15
CA GLN A 204 -9.37 -18.45 9.69
C GLN A 204 -10.36 -17.50 9.00
N LYS A 205 -11.60 -17.42 9.49
CA LYS A 205 -12.65 -16.56 8.92
C LYS A 205 -12.34 -15.09 9.20
N SER A 206 -12.00 -14.75 10.44
CA SER A 206 -11.63 -13.39 10.85
C SER A 206 -10.35 -12.93 10.17
N SER A 207 -9.35 -13.80 10.06
CA SER A 207 -8.11 -13.52 9.32
C SER A 207 -8.35 -13.26 7.84
N ALA A 208 -9.24 -14.01 7.19
CA ALA A 208 -9.60 -13.80 5.78
C ALA A 208 -10.38 -12.50 5.53
N ALA A 209 -11.04 -11.95 6.54
CA ALA A 209 -11.75 -10.67 6.46
C ALA A 209 -10.84 -9.45 6.57
N VAL A 210 -9.60 -9.62 7.06
CA VAL A 210 -8.62 -8.54 7.16
C VAL A 210 -8.12 -8.15 5.77
N THR A 211 -8.43 -6.94 5.36
CA THR A 211 -8.09 -6.43 4.02
C THR A 211 -6.82 -5.58 4.00
N ASP A 212 -6.49 -4.92 5.12
CA ASP A 212 -5.32 -4.05 5.26
C ASP A 212 -4.79 -4.00 6.71
N ASP A 213 -3.67 -3.29 6.92
CA ASP A 213 -3.04 -3.21 8.24
C ASP A 213 -3.80 -2.24 9.18
N ALA A 214 -4.48 -1.25 8.62
CA ALA A 214 -5.28 -0.31 9.41
C ALA A 214 -6.42 -1.03 10.14
N MET A 215 -7.07 -1.99 9.48
CA MET A 215 -8.13 -2.81 10.09
C MET A 215 -7.62 -3.58 11.33
N LEU A 216 -6.37 -4.06 11.31
CA LEU A 216 -5.77 -4.71 12.49
C LEU A 216 -5.61 -3.73 13.67
N VAL A 217 -5.27 -2.48 13.37
CA VAL A 217 -5.14 -1.42 14.39
C VAL A 217 -6.52 -1.02 14.94
N GLU A 218 -7.53 -0.93 14.07
CA GLU A 218 -8.93 -0.67 14.47
C GLU A 218 -9.46 -1.74 15.41
N MET A 219 -9.13 -3.02 15.16
CA MET A 219 -9.50 -4.15 16.04
C MET A 219 -8.93 -4.02 17.45
N LEU A 220 -7.84 -3.28 17.65
CA LEU A 220 -7.30 -2.94 18.97
C LEU A 220 -8.00 -1.74 19.63
N GLY A 221 -8.99 -1.13 18.98
CA GLY A 221 -9.64 0.09 19.45
C GLY A 221 -8.77 1.34 19.34
N ILE A 222 -7.69 1.29 18.55
CA ILE A 222 -6.81 2.44 18.33
C ILE A 222 -7.35 3.25 17.15
N PRO A 223 -7.52 4.58 17.29
CA PRO A 223 -8.02 5.43 16.21
C PRO A 223 -7.09 5.43 15.00
N VAL A 224 -7.67 5.24 13.80
CA VAL A 224 -6.99 5.38 12.52
C VAL A 224 -7.42 6.72 11.90
N HIS A 225 -6.44 7.56 11.57
CA HIS A 225 -6.68 8.88 11.01
C HIS A 225 -6.64 8.81 9.47
N VAL A 226 -7.49 9.59 8.82
CA VAL A 226 -7.55 9.66 7.36
C VAL A 226 -6.91 10.96 6.88
N VAL A 227 -5.97 10.86 5.94
CA VAL A 227 -5.43 12.01 5.19
C VAL A 227 -5.88 11.95 3.73
N ARG A 228 -5.79 13.07 3.03
CA ARG A 228 -6.15 13.14 1.60
C ARG A 228 -5.20 12.24 0.79
N GLY A 229 -5.77 11.31 0.02
CA GLY A 229 -5.09 10.49 -0.96
C GLY A 229 -4.89 11.20 -2.30
N SER A 230 -4.70 10.44 -3.37
CA SER A 230 -4.59 10.96 -4.74
C SER A 230 -5.22 9.98 -5.74
N THR A 231 -5.87 10.49 -6.78
CA THR A 231 -6.37 9.66 -7.88
C THR A 231 -5.25 8.97 -8.65
N GLN A 232 -4.03 9.55 -8.65
CA GLN A 232 -2.83 8.93 -9.23
C GLN A 232 -2.35 7.71 -8.44
N ALA A 233 -2.71 7.59 -7.15
CA ALA A 233 -2.41 6.42 -6.32
C ALA A 233 -3.40 5.26 -6.58
N LEU A 234 -3.86 5.11 -7.83
CA LEU A 234 -4.71 3.98 -8.22
C LEU A 234 -3.97 2.66 -8.00
N LYS A 235 -4.73 1.60 -7.70
CA LYS A 235 -4.18 0.26 -7.53
C LYS A 235 -4.31 -0.50 -8.84
N ILE A 236 -3.22 -0.76 -9.52
CA ILE A 236 -3.17 -1.54 -10.75
C ILE A 236 -3.55 -2.99 -10.42
N THR A 237 -4.75 -3.43 -10.82
CA THR A 237 -5.29 -4.76 -10.51
C THR A 237 -5.86 -5.47 -11.72
N THR A 238 -6.28 -4.73 -12.72
CA THR A 238 -6.87 -5.21 -13.98
C THR A 238 -6.09 -4.65 -15.18
N PRO A 239 -6.25 -5.23 -16.39
CA PRO A 239 -5.67 -4.65 -17.61
C PRO A 239 -6.10 -3.20 -17.86
N LEU A 240 -7.33 -2.83 -17.49
CA LEU A 240 -7.82 -1.46 -17.64
C LEU A 240 -7.07 -0.49 -16.73
N ASP A 241 -6.77 -0.89 -15.47
CA ASP A 241 -5.97 -0.07 -14.56
C ASP A 241 -4.56 0.17 -15.12
N LEU A 242 -3.99 -0.82 -15.81
CA LEU A 242 -2.67 -0.71 -16.43
C LEU A 242 -2.71 0.34 -17.56
N ILE A 243 -3.73 0.32 -18.43
CA ILE A 243 -3.92 1.33 -19.49
C ILE A 243 -4.03 2.74 -18.89
N PHE A 244 -4.79 2.88 -17.80
CA PHE A 244 -4.88 4.18 -17.10
C PHE A 244 -3.54 4.62 -16.52
N ALA A 245 -2.78 3.70 -15.93
CA ALA A 245 -1.46 4.00 -15.37
C ALA A 245 -0.46 4.39 -16.48
N GLU A 246 -0.46 3.70 -17.63
CA GLU A 246 0.35 4.07 -18.81
C GLU A 246 -0.01 5.47 -19.30
N GLY A 247 -1.32 5.78 -19.42
CA GLY A 247 -1.77 7.13 -19.79
C GLY A 247 -1.31 8.22 -18.83
N LEU A 248 -1.15 7.92 -17.52
CA LEU A 248 -0.59 8.86 -16.54
C LEU A 248 0.92 9.09 -16.77
N LEU A 249 1.66 8.07 -17.21
CA LEU A 249 3.09 8.20 -17.52
C LEU A 249 3.35 8.95 -18.83
N GLU A 250 2.60 8.64 -19.88
CA GLU A 250 2.86 9.11 -21.27
C GLU A 250 2.24 10.46 -21.59
N GLY A 251 1.17 10.85 -20.87
CA GLY A 251 0.28 11.85 -21.35
C GLY A 251 0.60 13.30 -20.99
N PRO A 252 -0.03 14.25 -21.70
CA PRO A 252 -0.14 15.64 -21.27
C PRO A 252 -0.88 15.76 -19.92
N LEU A 253 -1.40 14.66 -19.42
CA LEU A 253 -2.01 14.50 -18.11
C LEU A 253 -0.97 14.48 -17.00
N GLY A 254 0.25 13.97 -17.21
CA GLY A 254 1.31 13.94 -16.22
C GLY A 254 1.67 15.32 -15.67
N ALA A 255 1.64 16.36 -16.50
CA ALA A 255 1.96 17.74 -16.12
C ALA A 255 0.72 18.62 -15.84
N ARG A 256 -0.48 18.19 -16.23
CA ARG A 256 -1.71 19.00 -16.13
C ARG A 256 -2.63 18.61 -14.96
N TRP A 257 -2.42 17.47 -14.37
CA TRP A 257 -3.15 17.04 -13.16
C TRP A 257 -2.40 17.43 -11.89
N VAL A 258 -1.82 18.62 -11.91
CA VAL A 258 -1.39 19.26 -10.69
C VAL A 258 -2.66 19.73 -9.99
N GLU A 259 -3.01 19.00 -8.97
CA GLU A 259 -3.87 19.31 -7.85
C GLU A 259 -4.73 20.59 -7.95
N GLY A 260 -6.02 20.40 -8.22
CA GLY A 260 -7.04 21.36 -7.81
C GLY A 260 -7.51 21.04 -6.39
#